data_f8eae7d74175e87cf44b1b05e37448b0
#
_entry.id   f8eae7d74175e87cf44b1b05e37448b0
#
_cell.length_a   1.000
_cell.length_b   1.000
_cell.length_c   1.000
_cell.angle_alpha   90.00
_cell.angle_beta   90.00
_cell.angle_gamma   90.00
#
_symmetry.space_group_name_H-M   'P 1'
#
loop_
_entity.id
_entity.type
_entity.pdbx_description
1 polymer ?
#
loop_
_entity_poly.entity_id
_entity_poly.type
_entity_poly.pdbx_seq_one_letter_code
_entity_poly.pdbx_strand_id
1 'polypeptide(L)'
;MTSISRLFAATALAAAFASPALTAAQEVETEKVKISVETVASGLEHPWAIAFLPDGNFLVTERPGRLRIVTPKGEVKKPVSGVPEVDARNQGGLLDVALDPDFEENRLVYLTYAEKGEGGTNGTAVARGHLTESMSPQLRDVEVIFRQTPKKDSTLHFGSRLVFDNEGHLFVALGERSRVGMREESQDLDSHLGKVVRIWPDGTVPEDNPFVGEKGALPEIWSYGHRNQQGAALHPETGRLWTNEHGPRGGDEINIPQAGKNYGWPIVSYGTEYSGAPVGDGESAAPGMESPIYHWTPSIGVSGMAFYTGDAIPEWQGSLFVGGLARPSLRRLTLDGEKVAGEETLLEDLGARIRDVRQGPDGALYLLTDDEDGKLLRIVKAD
;
A
#
# COMPACT_ATOMS: atom_id res chain seq x y z
N MET A 1 44.99 44.78 -49.07
CA MET A 1 44.96 43.71 -48.06
C MET A 1 43.92 44.12 -47.04
N THR A 2 42.67 43.69 -47.23
CA THR A 2 41.53 44.06 -46.42
C THR A 2 41.16 42.89 -45.51
N SER A 3 41.33 43.08 -44.20
CA SER A 3 41.00 42.12 -43.14
C SER A 3 39.50 42.19 -42.83
N ILE A 4 38.78 41.05 -42.95
CA ILE A 4 37.37 40.90 -42.60
C ILE A 4 37.30 40.24 -41.24
N SER A 5 36.92 41.03 -40.22
CA SER A 5 36.61 40.50 -38.87
C SER A 5 35.18 39.93 -38.87
N ARG A 6 35.05 38.64 -38.60
CA ARG A 6 33.78 37.95 -38.36
C ARG A 6 33.39 38.07 -36.87
N LEU A 7 32.32 38.78 -36.62
CA LEU A 7 31.64 38.80 -35.30
C LEU A 7 30.81 37.49 -35.16
N PHE A 8 31.11 36.68 -34.17
CA PHE A 8 30.24 35.57 -33.72
C PHE A 8 29.27 36.10 -32.65
N ALA A 9 28.00 36.15 -32.97
CA ALA A 9 26.96 36.42 -32.00
C ALA A 9 26.59 35.10 -31.31
N ALA A 10 26.86 34.98 -30.02
CA ALA A 10 26.39 33.85 -29.18
C ALA A 10 24.96 34.14 -28.72
N THR A 11 24.02 33.39 -29.24
CA THR A 11 22.61 33.38 -28.76
C THR A 11 22.52 32.51 -27.53
N ALA A 12 22.34 33.09 -26.35
CA ALA A 12 22.05 32.36 -25.12
C ALA A 12 20.56 31.98 -25.12
N LEU A 13 20.29 30.66 -25.20
CA LEU A 13 18.95 30.12 -25.03
C LEU A 13 18.66 30.05 -23.52
N ALA A 14 17.83 30.95 -23.02
CA ALA A 14 17.31 30.89 -21.66
C ALA A 14 16.22 29.80 -21.61
N ALA A 15 16.51 28.66 -20.99
CA ALA A 15 15.51 27.69 -20.64
C ALA A 15 14.65 28.25 -19.49
N ALA A 16 13.43 28.64 -19.79
CA ALA A 16 12.45 29.01 -18.80
C ALA A 16 11.97 27.69 -18.10
N PHE A 17 12.39 27.48 -16.87
CA PHE A 17 11.77 26.51 -16.00
C PHE A 17 10.38 27.03 -15.64
N ALA A 18 9.35 26.46 -16.27
CA ALA A 18 7.96 26.68 -15.85
C ALA A 18 7.81 26.03 -14.47
N SER A 19 7.60 26.84 -13.44
CA SER A 19 7.10 26.34 -12.15
C SER A 19 5.74 25.69 -12.41
N PRO A 20 5.45 24.46 -11.90
CA PRO A 20 4.12 23.91 -12.02
C PRO A 20 3.15 24.85 -11.31
N ALA A 21 2.15 25.33 -12.04
CA ALA A 21 1.04 26.05 -11.45
C ALA A 21 0.34 25.07 -10.49
N LEU A 22 0.20 25.45 -9.22
CA LEU A 22 -0.72 24.78 -8.31
C LEU A 22 -2.07 24.69 -9.01
N THR A 23 -2.49 23.48 -9.36
CA THR A 23 -3.81 23.24 -9.93
C THR A 23 -4.82 23.73 -8.90
N ALA A 24 -5.82 24.52 -9.32
CA ALA A 24 -6.88 24.99 -8.41
C ALA A 24 -7.49 23.77 -7.68
N ALA A 25 -7.73 23.94 -6.39
CA ALA A 25 -8.38 22.92 -5.59
C ALA A 25 -9.75 22.59 -6.19
N GLN A 26 -10.07 21.31 -6.31
CA GLN A 26 -11.37 20.86 -6.78
C GLN A 26 -12.30 20.68 -5.58
N GLU A 27 -13.40 21.42 -5.54
CA GLU A 27 -14.44 21.22 -4.55
C GLU A 27 -15.35 20.05 -4.96
N VAL A 28 -15.71 19.21 -4.00
CA VAL A 28 -16.57 18.04 -4.20
C VAL A 28 -17.61 17.99 -3.08
N GLU A 29 -18.87 17.88 -3.47
CA GLU A 29 -19.96 17.63 -2.52
C GLU A 29 -19.94 16.15 -2.08
N THR A 30 -20.12 15.92 -0.77
CA THR A 30 -20.28 14.57 -0.21
C THR A 30 -21.57 14.50 0.60
N GLU A 31 -21.95 13.30 1.06
CA GLU A 31 -23.17 13.14 1.87
C GLU A 31 -23.14 13.96 3.17
N LYS A 32 -21.98 14.24 3.72
CA LYS A 32 -21.82 14.87 5.03
C LYS A 32 -21.27 16.28 4.98
N VAL A 33 -20.39 16.57 4.04
CA VAL A 33 -19.60 17.81 4.02
C VAL A 33 -19.05 18.07 2.63
N LYS A 34 -18.86 19.33 2.30
CA LYS A 34 -18.13 19.72 1.09
C LYS A 34 -16.62 19.65 1.36
N ILE A 35 -15.90 19.01 0.47
CA ILE A 35 -14.44 18.83 0.58
C ILE A 35 -13.70 19.56 -0.54
N SER A 36 -12.45 19.87 -0.27
CA SER A 36 -11.47 20.39 -1.22
C SER A 36 -10.40 19.36 -1.49
N VAL A 37 -10.16 19.01 -2.76
CA VAL A 37 -9.13 18.10 -3.22
C VAL A 37 -8.01 18.90 -3.83
N GLU A 38 -6.86 18.89 -3.19
CA GLU A 38 -5.67 19.67 -3.56
C GLU A 38 -4.61 18.74 -4.16
N THR A 39 -3.97 19.14 -5.27
CA THR A 39 -2.79 18.45 -5.76
C THR A 39 -1.56 18.97 -5.04
N VAL A 40 -0.95 18.16 -4.17
CA VAL A 40 0.30 18.49 -3.48
C VAL A 40 1.48 18.35 -4.42
N ALA A 41 1.56 17.22 -5.15
CA ALA A 41 2.64 16.96 -6.10
C ALA A 41 2.14 16.12 -7.29
N SER A 42 2.86 16.19 -8.41
CA SER A 42 2.69 15.38 -9.62
C SER A 42 4.06 14.90 -10.12
N GLY A 43 4.09 14.09 -11.18
CA GLY A 43 5.34 13.56 -11.72
C GLY A 43 5.92 12.40 -10.93
N LEU A 44 5.08 11.68 -10.17
CA LEU A 44 5.43 10.44 -9.48
C LEU A 44 5.11 9.26 -10.39
N GLU A 45 6.09 8.40 -10.67
CA GLU A 45 5.89 7.25 -11.57
C GLU A 45 5.34 6.04 -10.81
N HIS A 46 4.06 5.74 -11.01
CA HIS A 46 3.37 4.65 -10.32
C HIS A 46 3.63 4.66 -8.79
N PRO A 47 3.33 5.77 -8.09
CA PRO A 47 3.55 5.82 -6.64
C PRO A 47 2.69 4.76 -5.96
N TRP A 48 3.29 4.06 -4.96
CA TRP A 48 2.61 2.93 -4.34
C TRP A 48 2.21 3.18 -2.88
N ALA A 49 3.07 3.82 -2.09
CA ALA A 49 2.78 4.13 -0.69
C ALA A 49 3.41 5.45 -0.25
N ILE A 50 2.81 6.04 0.79
CA ILE A 50 3.26 7.29 1.41
C ILE A 50 3.46 7.09 2.91
N ALA A 51 4.54 7.70 3.46
CA ALA A 51 4.74 7.91 4.89
C ALA A 51 5.05 9.38 5.16
N PHE A 52 4.72 9.85 6.36
CA PHE A 52 4.85 11.25 6.77
C PHE A 52 6.09 11.41 7.64
N LEU A 53 7.06 12.17 7.18
CA LEU A 53 8.27 12.48 7.95
C LEU A 53 7.98 13.56 9.01
N PRO A 54 8.66 13.54 10.18
CA PRO A 54 8.43 14.53 11.24
C PRO A 54 8.71 15.98 10.84
N ASP A 55 9.55 16.19 9.82
CA ASP A 55 9.87 17.50 9.26
C ASP A 55 8.78 18.04 8.30
N GLY A 56 7.66 17.32 8.16
CA GLY A 56 6.54 17.65 7.29
C GLY A 56 6.71 17.21 5.82
N ASN A 57 7.85 16.63 5.44
CA ASN A 57 8.02 16.03 4.13
C ASN A 57 7.29 14.68 4.04
N PHE A 58 7.08 14.23 2.80
CA PHE A 58 6.49 12.92 2.51
C PHE A 58 7.58 11.99 1.97
N LEU A 59 7.55 10.75 2.41
CA LEU A 59 8.36 9.68 1.85
C LEU A 59 7.46 8.83 0.96
N VAL A 60 7.74 8.75 -0.33
CA VAL A 60 6.88 8.09 -1.32
C VAL A 60 7.67 7.03 -2.07
N THR A 61 7.13 5.82 -2.14
CA THR A 61 7.66 4.75 -2.99
C THR A 61 7.10 4.86 -4.39
N GLU A 62 7.95 4.68 -5.40
CA GLU A 62 7.59 4.51 -6.80
C GLU A 62 7.91 3.08 -7.24
N ARG A 63 6.94 2.38 -7.84
CA ARG A 63 7.07 0.96 -8.21
C ARG A 63 8.33 0.61 -9.02
N PRO A 64 8.85 1.47 -9.92
CA PRO A 64 10.10 1.18 -10.63
C PRO A 64 11.34 1.00 -9.72
N GLY A 65 11.24 1.22 -8.41
CA GLY A 65 12.32 1.00 -7.43
C GLY A 65 12.93 2.29 -6.90
N ARG A 66 12.18 3.40 -6.88
CA ARG A 66 12.65 4.67 -6.33
C ARG A 66 11.91 5.01 -5.05
N LEU A 67 12.65 5.48 -4.06
CA LEU A 67 12.12 6.12 -2.86
C LEU A 67 12.31 7.62 -3.01
N ARG A 68 11.23 8.40 -2.89
CA ARG A 68 11.24 9.85 -3.12
C ARG A 68 10.90 10.60 -1.84
N ILE A 69 11.55 11.74 -1.65
CA ILE A 69 11.09 12.74 -0.70
C ILE A 69 10.34 13.80 -1.46
N VAL A 70 9.11 14.08 -1.05
CA VAL A 70 8.26 15.14 -1.58
C VAL A 70 8.07 16.17 -0.49
N THR A 71 8.27 17.45 -0.82
CA THR A 71 8.07 18.53 0.16
C THR A 71 6.59 18.91 0.27
N PRO A 72 6.16 19.58 1.36
CA PRO A 72 4.78 20.11 1.48
C PRO A 72 4.42 21.12 0.38
N LYS A 73 5.42 21.65 -0.32
CA LYS A 73 5.24 22.57 -1.46
C LYS A 73 5.19 21.87 -2.81
N GLY A 74 5.18 20.52 -2.80
CA GLY A 74 5.09 19.70 -4.01
C GLY A 74 6.40 19.47 -4.77
N GLU A 75 7.56 19.87 -4.22
CA GLU A 75 8.84 19.56 -4.86
C GLU A 75 9.15 18.07 -4.68
N VAL A 76 9.25 17.34 -5.78
CA VAL A 76 9.70 15.94 -5.81
C VAL A 76 11.22 15.92 -5.91
N LYS A 77 11.91 15.56 -4.82
CA LYS A 77 13.37 15.53 -4.76
C LYS A 77 13.96 14.36 -5.54
N LYS A 78 15.27 14.38 -5.78
CA LYS A 78 16.00 13.25 -6.36
C LYS A 78 15.77 11.98 -5.53
N PRO A 79 15.82 10.77 -6.16
CA PRO A 79 15.65 9.53 -5.43
C PRO A 79 16.63 9.39 -4.27
N VAL A 80 16.14 8.84 -3.15
CA VAL A 80 16.97 8.39 -2.04
C VAL A 80 17.82 7.22 -2.52
N SER A 81 19.12 7.26 -2.28
CA SER A 81 20.04 6.17 -2.65
C SER A 81 20.06 5.05 -1.59
N GLY A 82 20.59 3.88 -1.92
CA GLY A 82 20.68 2.75 -0.99
C GLY A 82 19.40 1.89 -0.90
N VAL A 83 18.38 2.19 -1.69
CA VAL A 83 17.17 1.34 -1.82
C VAL A 83 17.53 0.00 -2.44
N PRO A 84 16.99 -1.14 -1.96
CA PRO A 84 17.20 -2.44 -2.57
C PRO A 84 16.84 -2.49 -4.06
N GLU A 85 17.53 -3.32 -4.84
CA GLU A 85 17.11 -3.63 -6.21
C GLU A 85 15.79 -4.39 -6.20
N VAL A 86 14.88 -4.02 -7.11
CA VAL A 86 13.54 -4.61 -7.18
C VAL A 86 13.30 -5.35 -8.50
N ASP A 87 12.36 -6.27 -8.50
CA ASP A 87 11.73 -6.81 -9.70
C ASP A 87 10.47 -5.99 -10.03
N ALA A 88 10.63 -4.98 -10.90
CA ALA A 88 9.55 -4.05 -11.24
C ALA A 88 8.59 -4.59 -12.31
N ARG A 89 8.65 -5.87 -12.66
CA ARG A 89 7.74 -6.46 -13.65
C ARG A 89 6.30 -6.46 -13.14
N ASN A 90 5.37 -5.98 -13.97
CA ASN A 90 3.91 -5.98 -13.75
C ASN A 90 3.50 -5.35 -12.39
N GLN A 91 3.03 -6.15 -11.41
CA GLN A 91 2.63 -5.66 -10.08
C GLN A 91 3.80 -5.60 -9.08
N GLY A 92 4.97 -6.07 -9.46
CA GLY A 92 6.17 -5.98 -8.64
C GLY A 92 6.76 -4.57 -8.57
N GLY A 93 7.84 -4.44 -7.81
CA GLY A 93 8.56 -3.18 -7.65
C GLY A 93 8.89 -2.85 -6.20
N LEU A 94 9.13 -1.57 -5.92
CA LEU A 94 9.15 -1.03 -4.57
C LEU A 94 7.71 -0.71 -4.16
N LEU A 95 7.26 -1.27 -3.05
CA LEU A 95 5.83 -1.32 -2.70
C LEU A 95 5.55 -0.47 -1.45
N ASP A 96 5.33 -1.06 -0.29
CA ASP A 96 4.99 -0.27 0.90
C ASP A 96 6.20 0.38 1.56
N VAL A 97 5.93 1.42 2.33
CA VAL A 97 6.89 2.10 3.21
C VAL A 97 6.23 2.38 4.57
N ALA A 98 6.93 2.05 5.64
CA ALA A 98 6.56 2.41 6.99
C ALA A 98 7.76 3.04 7.72
N LEU A 99 7.49 4.00 8.60
CA LEU A 99 8.47 4.48 9.55
C LEU A 99 8.42 3.62 10.81
N ASP A 100 9.57 3.44 11.44
CA ASP A 100 9.62 2.85 12.78
C ASP A 100 8.77 3.69 13.75
N PRO A 101 8.06 3.10 14.73
CA PRO A 101 7.37 3.87 15.77
C PRO A 101 8.27 4.89 16.48
N ASP A 102 9.57 4.58 16.64
CA ASP A 102 10.58 5.45 17.25
C ASP A 102 11.45 6.17 16.20
N PHE A 103 10.89 6.43 15.00
CA PHE A 103 11.63 7.00 13.86
C PHE A 103 12.38 8.31 14.20
N GLU A 104 11.84 9.16 15.04
CA GLU A 104 12.52 10.41 15.46
C GLU A 104 13.84 10.14 16.14
N GLU A 105 13.96 9.03 16.86
CA GLU A 105 15.17 8.63 17.58
C GLU A 105 16.11 7.77 16.71
N ASN A 106 15.54 6.78 15.99
CA ASN A 106 16.33 5.75 15.30
C ASN A 106 16.43 5.92 13.78
N ARG A 107 15.58 6.75 13.17
CA ARG A 107 15.54 7.01 11.71
C ARG A 107 15.32 5.78 10.84
N LEU A 108 14.77 4.69 11.40
CA LEU A 108 14.52 3.46 10.66
C LEU A 108 13.30 3.57 9.73
N VAL A 109 13.48 3.13 8.50
CA VAL A 109 12.45 3.01 7.47
C VAL A 109 12.37 1.55 7.05
N TYR A 110 11.15 1.04 6.93
CA TYR A 110 10.83 -0.30 6.45
C TYR A 110 10.26 -0.22 5.05
N LEU A 111 10.72 -1.08 4.17
CA LEU A 111 10.30 -1.16 2.78
C LEU A 111 9.90 -2.60 2.44
N THR A 112 8.75 -2.76 1.79
CA THR A 112 8.45 -4.01 1.10
C THR A 112 8.76 -3.86 -0.39
N TYR A 113 9.23 -4.93 -0.99
CA TYR A 113 9.56 -4.94 -2.40
C TYR A 113 9.52 -6.35 -3.01
N ALA A 114 9.41 -6.41 -4.32
CA ALA A 114 9.55 -7.65 -5.06
C ALA A 114 11.05 -7.97 -5.20
N GLU A 115 11.55 -8.93 -4.43
CA GLU A 115 12.94 -9.39 -4.47
C GLU A 115 13.14 -10.44 -5.54
N LYS A 116 14.10 -10.23 -6.44
CA LYS A 116 14.50 -11.22 -7.46
C LYS A 116 14.99 -12.51 -6.81
N GLY A 117 14.72 -13.63 -7.45
CA GLY A 117 15.23 -14.96 -7.12
C GLY A 117 15.94 -15.59 -8.30
N GLU A 118 16.43 -16.80 -8.11
CA GLU A 118 17.05 -17.58 -9.16
C GLU A 118 16.02 -18.04 -10.20
N GLY A 119 16.47 -18.27 -11.45
CA GLY A 119 15.60 -18.79 -12.52
C GLY A 119 14.42 -17.92 -12.91
N GLY A 120 14.46 -16.59 -12.63
CA GLY A 120 13.37 -15.67 -12.94
C GLY A 120 12.26 -15.61 -11.89
N THR A 121 12.41 -16.33 -10.79
CA THR A 121 11.49 -16.26 -9.64
C THR A 121 11.60 -14.93 -8.89
N ASN A 122 10.61 -14.62 -8.08
CA ASN A 122 10.62 -13.48 -7.16
C ASN A 122 9.69 -13.76 -5.98
N GLY A 123 9.76 -12.90 -4.98
CA GLY A 123 8.88 -12.95 -3.81
C GLY A 123 8.90 -11.63 -3.07
N THR A 124 7.93 -11.41 -2.21
CA THR A 124 7.89 -10.25 -1.35
C THR A 124 9.00 -10.35 -0.29
N ALA A 125 9.77 -9.28 -0.12
CA ALA A 125 10.75 -9.15 0.94
C ALA A 125 10.52 -7.86 1.72
N VAL A 126 10.96 -7.84 2.97
CA VAL A 126 10.99 -6.64 3.82
C VAL A 126 12.43 -6.30 4.14
N ALA A 127 12.83 -5.08 3.86
CA ALA A 127 14.10 -4.52 4.29
C ALA A 127 13.86 -3.32 5.22
N ARG A 128 14.80 -3.07 6.14
CA ARG A 128 14.86 -1.83 6.93
C ARG A 128 16.21 -1.17 6.75
N GLY A 129 16.26 0.14 6.96
CA GLY A 129 17.50 0.91 6.89
C GLY A 129 17.34 2.29 7.47
N HIS A 130 18.45 2.95 7.82
CA HIS A 130 18.47 4.29 8.42
C HIS A 130 18.38 5.36 7.33
N LEU A 131 17.36 6.21 7.37
CA LEU A 131 17.26 7.37 6.49
C LEU A 131 18.13 8.52 7.00
N THR A 132 19.15 8.91 6.23
CA THR A 132 20.05 9.99 6.62
C THR A 132 19.41 11.36 6.47
N GLU A 133 19.76 12.27 7.40
CA GLU A 133 19.44 13.69 7.29
C GLU A 133 20.54 14.37 6.46
N SER A 134 20.31 14.58 5.19
CA SER A 134 21.27 15.26 4.32
C SER A 134 20.58 15.88 3.10
N MET A 135 21.30 16.78 2.41
CA MET A 135 20.82 17.31 1.12
C MET A 135 20.73 16.25 0.01
N SER A 136 21.39 15.11 0.20
CA SER A 136 21.30 13.91 -0.66
C SER A 136 20.98 12.70 0.22
N PRO A 137 19.70 12.48 0.57
CA PRO A 137 19.29 11.43 1.50
C PRO A 137 19.67 10.03 0.99
N GLN A 138 20.02 9.16 1.91
CA GLN A 138 20.41 7.77 1.67
C GLN A 138 19.76 6.86 2.70
N LEU A 139 19.41 5.65 2.30
CA LEU A 139 19.21 4.54 3.22
C LEU A 139 20.57 3.88 3.48
N ARG A 140 20.98 3.80 4.75
CA ARG A 140 22.22 3.15 5.19
C ARG A 140 21.91 1.92 6.03
N ASP A 141 22.88 1.05 6.13
CA ASP A 141 22.82 -0.16 6.94
C ASP A 141 21.56 -0.98 6.61
N VAL A 142 21.28 -1.08 5.30
CA VAL A 142 20.09 -1.76 4.80
C VAL A 142 20.23 -3.25 5.00
N GLU A 143 19.28 -3.84 5.73
CA GLU A 143 19.21 -5.28 5.96
C GLU A 143 17.83 -5.83 5.57
N VAL A 144 17.81 -7.06 5.04
CA VAL A 144 16.57 -7.76 4.72
C VAL A 144 16.17 -8.61 5.92
N ILE A 145 15.05 -8.23 6.54
CA ILE A 145 14.54 -8.83 7.78
C ILE A 145 13.51 -9.94 7.52
N PHE A 146 12.92 -9.98 6.34
CA PHE A 146 11.96 -11.03 5.96
C PHE A 146 12.03 -11.35 4.46
N ARG A 147 11.84 -12.61 4.10
CA ARG A 147 11.69 -13.09 2.71
C ARG A 147 10.58 -14.08 2.59
N GLN A 148 9.64 -13.83 1.70
CA GLN A 148 8.62 -14.81 1.32
C GLN A 148 9.28 -16.11 0.82
N THR A 149 8.85 -17.24 1.36
CA THR A 149 9.25 -18.58 0.97
C THR A 149 8.00 -19.40 0.62
N PRO A 150 8.01 -20.15 -0.51
CA PRO A 150 9.01 -20.10 -1.57
C PRO A 150 8.87 -18.88 -2.49
N LYS A 151 9.95 -18.49 -3.17
CA LYS A 151 9.88 -17.57 -4.30
C LYS A 151 9.27 -18.26 -5.51
N LYS A 152 8.48 -17.53 -6.32
CA LYS A 152 7.70 -18.08 -7.45
C LYS A 152 7.98 -17.33 -8.74
N ASP A 153 7.82 -18.02 -9.86
CA ASP A 153 7.79 -17.39 -11.19
C ASP A 153 6.40 -16.80 -11.43
N SER A 154 6.15 -15.66 -10.80
CA SER A 154 4.93 -14.88 -10.98
C SER A 154 5.23 -13.39 -10.80
N THR A 155 4.54 -12.54 -11.54
CA THR A 155 4.66 -11.08 -11.46
C THR A 155 3.41 -10.43 -10.86
N LEU A 156 2.55 -11.23 -10.24
CA LEU A 156 1.26 -10.81 -9.70
C LEU A 156 1.17 -11.11 -8.20
N HIS A 157 0.21 -10.50 -7.53
CA HIS A 157 -0.22 -10.73 -6.16
C HIS A 157 0.93 -10.79 -5.15
N PHE A 158 1.57 -9.66 -4.91
CA PHE A 158 2.65 -9.53 -3.92
C PHE A 158 2.13 -9.26 -2.51
N GLY A 159 0.89 -8.78 -2.36
CA GLY A 159 0.40 -8.21 -1.10
C GLY A 159 1.18 -6.96 -0.73
N SER A 160 2.04 -7.05 0.28
CA SER A 160 3.14 -6.12 0.61
C SER A 160 2.84 -5.05 1.65
N ARG A 161 1.62 -4.93 2.18
CA ARG A 161 1.30 -3.90 3.17
C ARG A 161 1.98 -4.17 4.52
N LEU A 162 2.52 -3.11 5.14
CA LEU A 162 3.18 -3.10 6.45
C LEU A 162 2.32 -2.36 7.48
N VAL A 163 2.18 -2.95 8.67
CA VAL A 163 1.51 -2.28 9.80
C VAL A 163 2.22 -2.66 11.10
N PHE A 164 2.69 -1.66 11.84
CA PHE A 164 3.11 -1.85 13.23
C PHE A 164 1.88 -1.91 14.13
N ASP A 165 1.88 -2.86 15.08
CA ASP A 165 0.87 -2.87 16.13
C ASP A 165 1.30 -2.02 17.35
N ASN A 166 0.39 -1.91 18.32
CA ASN A 166 0.63 -1.12 19.54
C ASN A 166 1.65 -1.78 20.49
N GLU A 167 2.06 -3.02 20.24
CA GLU A 167 3.04 -3.77 21.00
C GLU A 167 4.43 -3.74 20.34
N GLY A 168 4.52 -3.13 19.15
CA GLY A 168 5.74 -2.97 18.36
C GLY A 168 6.04 -4.11 17.41
N HIS A 169 5.12 -5.06 17.19
CA HIS A 169 5.27 -6.06 16.13
C HIS A 169 4.99 -5.47 14.76
N LEU A 170 5.58 -6.05 13.74
CA LEU A 170 5.36 -5.71 12.35
C LEU A 170 4.54 -6.80 11.66
N PHE A 171 3.33 -6.45 11.23
CA PHE A 171 2.53 -7.26 10.32
C PHE A 171 2.91 -7.01 8.87
N VAL A 172 3.02 -8.10 8.10
CA VAL A 172 3.30 -8.06 6.65
C VAL A 172 2.23 -8.88 5.93
N ALA A 173 1.49 -8.23 5.03
CA ALA A 173 0.50 -8.89 4.20
C ALA A 173 1.16 -9.48 2.94
N LEU A 174 0.85 -10.72 2.58
CA LEU A 174 1.47 -11.46 1.48
C LEU A 174 0.43 -12.05 0.53
N GLY A 175 0.64 -11.86 -0.76
CA GLY A 175 -0.22 -12.40 -1.80
C GLY A 175 0.14 -13.83 -2.20
N GLU A 176 -0.82 -14.53 -2.84
CA GLU A 176 -0.70 -15.94 -3.25
C GLU A 176 -0.10 -16.16 -4.64
N ARG A 177 0.32 -15.08 -5.31
CA ARG A 177 1.04 -15.09 -6.59
C ARG A 177 0.22 -15.45 -7.83
N SER A 178 -1.15 -15.54 -7.73
CA SER A 178 -2.15 -15.54 -8.82
C SER A 178 -2.10 -16.67 -9.85
N ARG A 179 -1.38 -17.74 -9.67
CA ARG A 179 -1.38 -18.87 -10.62
C ARG A 179 -2.08 -20.09 -10.03
N VAL A 180 -2.81 -20.83 -10.88
CA VAL A 180 -3.28 -22.19 -10.55
C VAL A 180 -2.09 -23.04 -10.16
N GLY A 181 -2.19 -23.76 -9.04
CA GLY A 181 -1.09 -24.52 -8.44
C GLY A 181 -0.22 -23.71 -7.47
N MET A 182 -0.40 -22.37 -7.41
CA MET A 182 0.25 -21.52 -6.41
C MET A 182 -0.77 -21.00 -5.39
N ARG A 183 -1.99 -20.68 -5.82
CA ARG A 183 -3.05 -20.14 -4.97
C ARG A 183 -3.50 -21.12 -3.90
N GLU A 184 -3.40 -22.43 -4.18
CA GLU A 184 -3.70 -23.50 -3.24
C GLU A 184 -2.76 -23.46 -2.02
N GLU A 185 -1.51 -23.01 -2.20
CA GLU A 185 -0.54 -22.83 -1.12
C GLU A 185 -0.97 -21.76 -0.10
N SER A 186 -2.00 -20.95 -0.39
CA SER A 186 -2.60 -20.07 0.64
C SER A 186 -3.17 -20.84 1.82
N GLN A 187 -3.49 -22.14 1.64
CA GLN A 187 -3.95 -23.05 2.67
C GLN A 187 -2.82 -23.82 3.38
N ASP A 188 -1.61 -23.85 2.79
CA ASP A 188 -0.48 -24.60 3.33
C ASP A 188 0.29 -23.74 4.35
N LEU A 189 0.62 -24.30 5.51
CA LEU A 189 1.34 -23.60 6.57
C LEU A 189 2.87 -23.62 6.38
N ASP A 190 3.39 -24.38 5.44
CA ASP A 190 4.81 -24.41 5.06
C ASP A 190 5.16 -23.44 3.92
N SER A 191 4.23 -22.56 3.56
CA SER A 191 4.36 -21.55 2.53
C SER A 191 3.87 -20.18 3.02
N HIS A 192 4.57 -19.09 2.62
CA HIS A 192 4.13 -17.72 2.90
C HIS A 192 3.10 -17.16 1.88
N LEU A 193 2.70 -17.93 0.89
CA LEU A 193 1.74 -17.49 -0.10
C LEU A 193 0.35 -17.29 0.54
N GLY A 194 -0.23 -16.09 0.34
CA GLY A 194 -1.56 -15.79 0.86
C GLY A 194 -1.64 -15.81 2.40
N LYS A 195 -0.71 -15.14 3.05
CA LYS A 195 -0.59 -15.06 4.52
C LYS A 195 -0.58 -13.61 5.01
N VAL A 196 -0.93 -13.44 6.26
CA VAL A 196 -0.41 -12.35 7.09
C VAL A 196 0.66 -12.97 7.98
N VAL A 197 1.83 -12.37 8.04
CA VAL A 197 2.88 -12.75 8.98
C VAL A 197 3.06 -11.66 10.04
N ARG A 198 3.48 -12.07 11.25
CA ARG A 198 3.81 -11.15 12.36
C ARG A 198 5.23 -11.44 12.82
N ILE A 199 6.07 -10.42 12.78
CA ILE A 199 7.49 -10.48 13.16
C ILE A 199 7.84 -9.30 14.08
N TRP A 200 8.94 -9.38 14.78
CA TRP A 200 9.56 -8.22 15.39
C TRP A 200 10.24 -7.33 14.34
N PRO A 201 10.51 -6.05 14.65
CA PRO A 201 11.16 -5.11 13.73
C PRO A 201 12.54 -5.55 13.23
N ASP A 202 13.20 -6.48 13.91
CA ASP A 202 14.47 -7.10 13.51
C ASP A 202 14.31 -8.39 12.69
N GLY A 203 13.07 -8.80 12.39
CA GLY A 203 12.75 -10.01 11.65
C GLY A 203 12.62 -11.27 12.51
N THR A 204 12.89 -11.20 13.82
CA THR A 204 12.69 -12.35 14.71
C THR A 204 11.21 -12.66 14.90
N VAL A 205 10.91 -13.91 15.20
CA VAL A 205 9.53 -14.41 15.36
C VAL A 205 9.08 -14.23 16.80
N PRO A 206 7.91 -13.59 17.05
CA PRO A 206 7.30 -13.55 18.37
C PRO A 206 6.96 -14.96 18.89
N GLU A 207 7.29 -15.23 20.16
CA GLU A 207 7.09 -16.55 20.76
C GLU A 207 5.61 -16.96 20.89
N ASP A 208 4.72 -15.97 20.92
CA ASP A 208 3.26 -16.13 21.02
C ASP A 208 2.54 -16.20 19.65
N ASN A 209 3.28 -16.28 18.54
CA ASN A 209 2.67 -16.53 17.24
C ASN A 209 1.98 -17.91 17.22
N PRO A 210 0.82 -18.03 16.51
CA PRO A 210 -0.07 -19.18 16.65
C PRO A 210 0.53 -20.50 16.20
N PHE A 211 1.55 -20.48 15.33
CA PHE A 211 2.14 -21.70 14.77
C PHE A 211 3.58 -21.97 15.27
N VAL A 212 4.04 -21.23 16.30
CA VAL A 212 5.33 -21.51 16.94
C VAL A 212 5.33 -22.90 17.55
N GLY A 213 6.32 -23.73 17.18
CA GLY A 213 6.44 -25.10 17.63
C GLY A 213 5.57 -26.11 16.86
N GLU A 214 4.73 -25.68 15.94
CA GLU A 214 3.98 -26.59 15.06
C GLU A 214 4.87 -27.15 13.96
N LYS A 215 4.92 -28.49 13.91
CA LYS A 215 5.79 -29.20 12.96
C LYS A 215 5.31 -29.01 11.53
N GLY A 216 6.16 -28.42 10.67
CA GLY A 216 5.89 -28.21 9.25
C GLY A 216 5.19 -26.87 8.97
N ALA A 217 4.92 -26.06 9.99
CA ALA A 217 4.42 -24.71 9.82
C ALA A 217 5.56 -23.67 9.93
N LEU A 218 5.43 -22.57 9.19
CA LEU A 218 6.30 -21.40 9.30
C LEU A 218 5.85 -20.56 10.50
N PRO A 219 6.71 -20.35 11.50
CA PRO A 219 6.31 -19.79 12.79
C PRO A 219 5.93 -18.31 12.75
N GLU A 220 6.31 -17.58 11.71
CA GLU A 220 5.94 -16.18 11.50
C GLU A 220 4.51 -15.98 11.01
N ILE A 221 3.80 -17.04 10.58
CA ILE A 221 2.42 -16.95 10.09
C ILE A 221 1.49 -16.54 11.24
N TRP A 222 0.70 -15.47 10.99
CA TRP A 222 -0.37 -15.00 11.85
C TRP A 222 -1.73 -15.54 11.43
N SER A 223 -2.06 -15.40 10.11
CA SER A 223 -3.30 -15.92 9.51
C SER A 223 -3.03 -16.38 8.07
N TYR A 224 -3.93 -17.19 7.52
CA TYR A 224 -3.75 -17.82 6.22
C TYR A 224 -5.05 -17.88 5.42
N GLY A 225 -4.97 -18.38 4.18
CA GLY A 225 -6.13 -18.44 3.29
C GLY A 225 -6.51 -17.08 2.69
N HIS A 226 -5.54 -16.19 2.48
CA HIS A 226 -5.71 -14.89 1.84
C HIS A 226 -5.35 -14.94 0.35
N ARG A 227 -5.91 -14.01 -0.42
CA ARG A 227 -5.62 -13.91 -1.86
C ARG A 227 -4.55 -12.85 -2.15
N ASN A 228 -4.85 -11.57 -2.00
CA ASN A 228 -3.92 -10.48 -2.34
C ASN A 228 -4.30 -9.21 -1.59
N GLN A 229 -3.85 -9.11 -0.35
CA GLN A 229 -4.12 -7.96 0.50
C GLN A 229 -3.41 -6.71 -0.02
N GLN A 230 -4.12 -5.59 -0.13
CA GLN A 230 -3.62 -4.34 -0.67
C GLN A 230 -3.62 -3.19 0.33
N GLY A 231 -4.55 -3.17 1.24
CA GLY A 231 -4.62 -2.23 2.35
C GLY A 231 -4.58 -2.96 3.69
N ALA A 232 -3.99 -2.31 4.68
CA ALA A 232 -4.02 -2.74 6.07
C ALA A 232 -3.91 -1.53 7.00
N ALA A 233 -4.64 -1.57 8.12
CA ALA A 233 -4.59 -0.55 9.16
C ALA A 233 -5.02 -1.14 10.50
N LEU A 234 -4.56 -0.55 11.61
CA LEU A 234 -5.12 -0.87 12.93
C LEU A 234 -6.42 -0.10 13.15
N HIS A 235 -7.42 -0.79 13.68
CA HIS A 235 -8.63 -0.14 14.15
C HIS A 235 -8.28 0.76 15.36
N PRO A 236 -8.64 2.05 15.35
CA PRO A 236 -8.12 3.01 16.31
C PRO A 236 -8.55 2.74 17.77
N GLU A 237 -9.71 2.13 17.98
CA GLU A 237 -10.22 1.84 19.32
C GLU A 237 -9.81 0.45 19.83
N THR A 238 -9.79 -0.55 18.94
CA THR A 238 -9.55 -1.94 19.35
C THR A 238 -8.12 -2.41 19.17
N GLY A 239 -7.30 -1.68 18.38
CA GLY A 239 -5.94 -2.07 18.01
C GLY A 239 -5.87 -3.32 17.10
N ARG A 240 -7.02 -3.85 16.66
CA ARG A 240 -7.06 -5.03 15.78
C ARG A 240 -6.62 -4.66 14.36
N LEU A 241 -5.88 -5.56 13.75
CA LEU A 241 -5.49 -5.43 12.35
C LEU A 241 -6.72 -5.64 11.45
N TRP A 242 -6.94 -4.72 10.53
CA TRP A 242 -7.88 -4.84 9.43
C TRP A 242 -7.11 -4.87 8.11
N THR A 243 -7.54 -5.70 7.18
CA THR A 243 -6.99 -5.79 5.83
C THR A 243 -8.09 -5.73 4.79
N ASN A 244 -7.76 -5.22 3.60
CA ASN A 244 -8.59 -5.45 2.43
C ASN A 244 -7.82 -6.26 1.38
N GLU A 245 -8.52 -7.03 0.58
CA GLU A 245 -7.91 -7.86 -0.44
C GLU A 245 -8.75 -7.99 -1.71
N HIS A 246 -8.05 -8.19 -2.83
CA HIS A 246 -8.68 -8.43 -4.11
C HIS A 246 -9.38 -9.79 -4.16
N GLY A 247 -10.64 -9.80 -4.56
CA GLY A 247 -11.29 -10.99 -5.08
C GLY A 247 -10.88 -11.30 -6.53
N PRO A 248 -11.39 -12.37 -7.12
CA PRO A 248 -11.22 -12.65 -8.56
C PRO A 248 -12.14 -11.74 -9.40
N ARG A 249 -13.19 -12.24 -9.99
CA ARG A 249 -14.23 -11.45 -10.63
C ARG A 249 -15.37 -11.20 -9.65
N GLY A 250 -15.32 -10.08 -8.91
CA GLY A 250 -16.11 -9.81 -7.72
C GLY A 250 -15.44 -10.35 -6.45
N GLY A 251 -16.01 -10.05 -5.29
CA GLY A 251 -15.56 -10.54 -4.00
C GLY A 251 -14.26 -9.91 -3.50
N ASP A 252 -14.02 -8.61 -3.77
CA ASP A 252 -13.04 -7.87 -2.98
C ASP A 252 -13.55 -7.80 -1.54
N GLU A 253 -12.67 -7.90 -0.54
CA GLU A 253 -13.05 -8.14 0.84
C GLU A 253 -12.40 -7.17 1.82
N ILE A 254 -13.06 -6.98 2.98
CA ILE A 254 -12.44 -6.46 4.20
C ILE A 254 -12.47 -7.56 5.24
N ASN A 255 -11.30 -7.87 5.79
CA ASN A 255 -11.09 -8.90 6.79
C ASN A 255 -10.48 -8.32 8.07
N ILE A 256 -10.65 -9.03 9.20
CA ILE A 256 -10.01 -8.73 10.48
C ILE A 256 -9.13 -9.93 10.85
N PRO A 257 -7.87 -9.99 10.35
CA PRO A 257 -6.97 -11.12 10.56
C PRO A 257 -6.72 -11.42 12.04
N GLN A 258 -7.01 -12.64 12.46
CA GLN A 258 -6.82 -13.15 13.82
C GLN A 258 -5.82 -14.29 13.84
N ALA A 259 -5.13 -14.45 14.97
CA ALA A 259 -4.14 -15.51 15.18
C ALA A 259 -4.68 -16.90 14.83
N GLY A 260 -3.98 -17.60 13.93
CA GLY A 260 -4.28 -18.98 13.56
C GLY A 260 -5.53 -19.18 12.69
N LYS A 261 -6.19 -18.12 12.25
CA LYS A 261 -7.45 -18.20 11.49
C LYS A 261 -7.23 -18.30 9.99
N ASN A 262 -8.15 -19.08 9.34
CA ASN A 262 -8.23 -19.32 7.90
C ASN A 262 -9.28 -18.42 7.26
N TYR A 263 -8.91 -17.67 6.22
CA TYR A 263 -9.80 -16.74 5.48
C TYR A 263 -10.32 -17.33 4.16
N GLY A 264 -10.06 -18.62 3.93
CA GLY A 264 -10.78 -19.47 3.01
C GLY A 264 -10.33 -19.49 1.55
N TRP A 265 -9.55 -18.52 1.06
CA TRP A 265 -9.06 -18.56 -0.31
C TRP A 265 -8.13 -19.77 -0.56
N PRO A 266 -8.25 -20.52 -1.70
CA PRO A 266 -9.23 -20.41 -2.79
C PRO A 266 -10.41 -21.38 -2.67
N ILE A 267 -10.76 -21.81 -1.47
CA ILE A 267 -11.83 -22.81 -1.21
C ILE A 267 -13.19 -22.11 -1.26
N VAL A 268 -13.31 -20.92 -0.63
CA VAL A 268 -14.50 -20.09 -0.63
C VAL A 268 -14.21 -18.72 -1.24
N SER A 269 -15.22 -18.08 -1.86
CA SER A 269 -15.10 -16.73 -2.41
C SER A 269 -16.48 -16.13 -2.70
N TYR A 270 -16.62 -14.81 -2.53
CA TYR A 270 -17.79 -14.04 -2.98
C TYR A 270 -17.70 -13.65 -4.47
N GLY A 271 -16.63 -14.04 -5.17
CA GLY A 271 -16.44 -13.82 -6.60
C GLY A 271 -16.47 -15.11 -7.41
N THR A 272 -16.27 -14.96 -8.72
CA THR A 272 -16.13 -16.07 -9.67
C THR A 272 -14.80 -15.99 -10.38
N GLU A 273 -14.34 -17.06 -10.99
CA GLU A 273 -13.17 -17.04 -11.87
C GLU A 273 -13.37 -16.05 -13.02
N TYR A 274 -12.28 -15.53 -13.61
CA TYR A 274 -12.35 -14.65 -14.76
C TYR A 274 -13.02 -15.32 -15.98
N SER A 275 -13.02 -16.65 -16.06
CA SER A 275 -13.77 -17.44 -17.03
C SER A 275 -15.29 -17.46 -16.79
N GLY A 276 -15.73 -17.06 -15.60
CA GLY A 276 -17.11 -17.17 -15.12
C GLY A 276 -17.42 -18.48 -14.39
N ALA A 277 -16.46 -19.39 -14.29
CA ALA A 277 -16.61 -20.60 -13.47
C ALA A 277 -16.63 -20.23 -11.96
N PRO A 278 -17.20 -21.08 -11.10
CA PRO A 278 -17.09 -20.89 -9.65
C PRO A 278 -15.62 -21.00 -9.19
N VAL A 279 -15.30 -20.31 -8.09
CA VAL A 279 -14.07 -20.54 -7.32
C VAL A 279 -14.33 -21.73 -6.39
N GLY A 280 -13.41 -22.67 -6.31
CA GLY A 280 -13.60 -23.90 -5.53
C GLY A 280 -14.91 -24.61 -5.93
N ASP A 281 -15.72 -24.92 -4.95
CA ASP A 281 -17.05 -25.52 -5.16
C ASP A 281 -18.16 -24.48 -5.34
N GLY A 282 -17.82 -23.18 -5.41
CA GLY A 282 -18.77 -22.07 -5.59
C GLY A 282 -19.40 -21.57 -4.29
N GLU A 283 -18.90 -22.01 -3.17
CA GLU A 283 -19.35 -21.59 -1.85
C GLU A 283 -18.69 -20.28 -1.42
N SER A 284 -19.41 -19.46 -0.66
CA SER A 284 -18.90 -18.22 -0.08
C SER A 284 -18.48 -18.36 1.38
N ALA A 285 -18.78 -19.49 2.02
CA ALA A 285 -18.42 -19.80 3.41
C ALA A 285 -18.26 -21.30 3.61
N ALA A 286 -17.38 -21.69 4.52
CA ALA A 286 -17.18 -23.09 4.91
C ALA A 286 -16.82 -23.20 6.41
N PRO A 287 -17.09 -24.34 7.08
CA PRO A 287 -16.69 -24.54 8.47
C PRO A 287 -15.19 -24.37 8.68
N GLY A 288 -14.79 -23.63 9.71
CA GLY A 288 -13.39 -23.36 10.05
C GLY A 288 -12.74 -22.26 9.23
N MET A 289 -13.51 -21.58 8.39
CA MET A 289 -13.08 -20.40 7.61
C MET A 289 -13.82 -19.16 8.09
N GLU A 290 -13.07 -18.07 8.26
CA GLU A 290 -13.63 -16.78 8.67
C GLU A 290 -14.21 -16.06 7.46
N SER A 291 -15.41 -15.48 7.63
CA SER A 291 -16.04 -14.67 6.59
C SER A 291 -15.57 -13.22 6.68
N PRO A 292 -15.45 -12.51 5.54
CA PRO A 292 -15.16 -11.08 5.55
C PRO A 292 -16.29 -10.29 6.25
N ILE A 293 -15.92 -9.15 6.83
CA ILE A 293 -16.91 -8.24 7.44
C ILE A 293 -17.64 -7.40 6.39
N TYR A 294 -17.05 -7.28 5.19
CA TYR A 294 -17.63 -6.60 4.03
C TYR A 294 -17.02 -7.12 2.73
N HIS A 295 -17.80 -7.09 1.64
CA HIS A 295 -17.28 -7.45 0.32
C HIS A 295 -17.94 -6.63 -0.78
N TRP A 296 -17.24 -6.47 -1.93
CA TRP A 296 -17.74 -5.83 -3.14
C TRP A 296 -17.91 -6.84 -4.27
N THR A 297 -19.13 -6.88 -4.82
CA THR A 297 -19.42 -7.59 -6.08
C THR A 297 -20.32 -6.71 -6.95
N PRO A 298 -19.79 -6.17 -8.05
CA PRO A 298 -18.49 -6.42 -8.67
C PRO A 298 -17.31 -5.77 -7.91
N SER A 299 -16.10 -6.30 -8.11
CA SER A 299 -14.85 -5.78 -7.54
C SER A 299 -14.63 -4.31 -7.87
N ILE A 300 -14.12 -3.55 -6.91
CA ILE A 300 -13.64 -2.18 -7.10
C ILE A 300 -12.13 -2.13 -7.31
N GLY A 301 -11.41 -3.25 -7.08
CA GLY A 301 -9.96 -3.31 -7.04
C GLY A 301 -9.41 -2.56 -5.83
N VAL A 302 -9.75 -3.04 -4.64
CA VAL A 302 -9.34 -2.42 -3.37
C VAL A 302 -7.84 -2.16 -3.31
N SER A 303 -7.43 -1.09 -2.62
CA SER A 303 -6.03 -0.70 -2.50
C SER A 303 -5.71 -0.20 -1.09
N GLY A 304 -4.94 0.87 -0.91
CA GLY A 304 -4.68 1.42 0.41
C GLY A 304 -5.95 1.71 1.18
N MET A 305 -5.88 1.61 2.51
CA MET A 305 -6.99 1.96 3.39
C MET A 305 -6.51 2.66 4.65
N ALA A 306 -7.36 3.52 5.22
CA ALA A 306 -7.10 4.22 6.46
C ALA A 306 -8.38 4.45 7.24
N PHE A 307 -8.33 4.26 8.56
CA PHE A 307 -9.33 4.83 9.46
C PHE A 307 -9.11 6.33 9.58
N TYR A 308 -10.20 7.07 9.68
CA TYR A 308 -10.15 8.50 9.85
C TYR A 308 -10.48 8.89 11.30
N THR A 309 -9.51 9.50 11.95
CA THR A 309 -9.61 10.00 13.34
C THR A 309 -9.27 11.48 13.44
N GLY A 310 -8.98 12.13 12.30
CA GLY A 310 -8.51 13.50 12.23
C GLY A 310 -9.61 14.54 12.49
N ASP A 311 -9.18 15.76 12.80
CA ASP A 311 -10.09 16.89 13.07
C ASP A 311 -10.31 17.81 11.86
N ALA A 312 -9.55 17.62 10.77
CA ALA A 312 -9.68 18.45 9.56
C ALA A 312 -11.05 18.26 8.87
N ILE A 313 -11.68 17.10 9.03
CA ILE A 313 -13.03 16.79 8.53
C ILE A 313 -13.79 16.05 9.64
N PRO A 314 -14.30 16.72 10.68
CA PRO A 314 -14.91 16.08 11.84
C PRO A 314 -16.09 15.16 11.47
N GLU A 315 -16.80 15.46 10.38
CA GLU A 315 -17.93 14.67 9.88
C GLU A 315 -17.54 13.26 9.40
N TRP A 316 -16.26 13.01 9.22
CA TRP A 316 -15.69 11.74 8.76
C TRP A 316 -15.09 10.88 9.88
N GLN A 317 -15.00 11.40 11.09
CA GLN A 317 -14.44 10.65 12.23
C GLN A 317 -15.12 9.28 12.39
N GLY A 318 -14.32 8.24 12.64
CA GLY A 318 -14.76 6.86 12.76
C GLY A 318 -15.07 6.16 11.43
N SER A 319 -14.91 6.84 10.27
CA SER A 319 -15.05 6.20 8.96
C SER A 319 -13.77 5.44 8.56
N LEU A 320 -13.95 4.39 7.75
CA LEU A 320 -12.86 3.70 7.06
C LEU A 320 -12.86 4.11 5.58
N PHE A 321 -11.71 4.53 5.07
CA PHE A 321 -11.53 4.88 3.67
C PHE A 321 -10.76 3.79 2.94
N VAL A 322 -11.19 3.46 1.70
CA VAL A 322 -10.60 2.43 0.84
C VAL A 322 -10.48 2.98 -0.58
N GLY A 323 -9.29 2.90 -1.16
CA GLY A 323 -9.05 3.28 -2.55
C GLY A 323 -9.53 2.20 -3.53
N GLY A 324 -9.99 2.62 -4.71
CA GLY A 324 -10.41 1.76 -5.81
C GLY A 324 -9.52 1.91 -7.03
N LEU A 325 -9.06 0.79 -7.60
CA LEU A 325 -8.21 0.73 -8.79
C LEU A 325 -9.00 0.32 -10.05
N ALA A 326 -9.87 -0.69 -9.94
CA ALA A 326 -10.66 -1.20 -11.07
C ALA A 326 -11.90 -0.34 -11.33
N ARG A 327 -12.43 0.28 -10.29
CA ARG A 327 -13.43 1.33 -10.32
C ARG A 327 -12.83 2.56 -9.63
N PRO A 328 -12.15 3.42 -10.39
CA PRO A 328 -11.44 4.57 -9.86
C PRO A 328 -12.32 5.42 -8.96
N SER A 329 -12.08 5.39 -7.67
CA SER A 329 -12.89 6.08 -6.65
C SER A 329 -12.23 5.96 -5.28
N LEU A 330 -12.71 6.76 -4.33
CA LEU A 330 -12.47 6.57 -2.91
C LEU A 330 -13.78 6.10 -2.26
N ARG A 331 -13.75 5.02 -1.48
CA ARG A 331 -14.90 4.52 -0.72
C ARG A 331 -14.78 4.99 0.72
N ARG A 332 -15.83 5.63 1.23
CA ARG A 332 -15.97 5.93 2.65
C ARG A 332 -17.00 4.97 3.26
N LEU A 333 -16.55 4.18 4.21
CA LEU A 333 -17.40 3.24 4.94
C LEU A 333 -17.69 3.82 6.34
N THR A 334 -18.96 3.92 6.68
CA THR A 334 -19.39 4.22 8.05
C THR A 334 -19.45 2.93 8.83
N LEU A 335 -19.03 2.97 10.08
CA LEU A 335 -18.91 1.79 10.94
C LEU A 335 -19.86 1.88 12.13
N ASP A 336 -20.36 0.71 12.57
CA ASP A 336 -21.01 0.48 13.86
C ASP A 336 -20.22 -0.63 14.56
N GLY A 337 -19.27 -0.23 15.40
CA GLY A 337 -18.22 -1.10 15.91
C GLY A 337 -17.39 -1.70 14.76
N GLU A 338 -17.33 -3.02 14.68
CA GLU A 338 -16.60 -3.73 13.60
C GLU A 338 -17.49 -4.09 12.40
N LYS A 339 -18.66 -3.47 12.25
CA LYS A 339 -19.57 -3.71 11.12
C LYS A 339 -19.65 -2.49 10.22
N VAL A 340 -19.67 -2.73 8.92
CA VAL A 340 -19.95 -1.67 7.94
C VAL A 340 -21.44 -1.38 7.95
N ALA A 341 -21.80 -0.14 8.32
CA ALA A 341 -23.17 0.35 8.41
C ALA A 341 -23.64 1.07 7.12
N GLY A 342 -22.72 1.59 6.34
CA GLY A 342 -23.01 2.28 5.09
C GLY A 342 -21.76 2.52 4.24
N GLU A 343 -21.97 2.80 2.95
CA GLU A 343 -20.90 3.09 1.98
C GLU A 343 -21.27 4.33 1.17
N GLU A 344 -20.31 5.23 1.01
CA GLU A 344 -20.36 6.37 0.10
C GLU A 344 -19.23 6.27 -0.91
N THR A 345 -19.55 6.51 -2.19
CA THR A 345 -18.57 6.57 -3.27
C THR A 345 -18.17 8.02 -3.51
N LEU A 346 -16.87 8.29 -3.45
CA LEU A 346 -16.26 9.60 -3.60
C LEU A 346 -15.30 9.61 -4.78
N LEU A 347 -15.10 10.78 -5.39
CA LEU A 347 -14.04 11.07 -6.37
C LEU A 347 -14.10 10.24 -7.66
N GLU A 348 -15.26 9.69 -8.06
CA GLU A 348 -15.42 8.99 -9.35
C GLU A 348 -15.09 9.93 -10.53
N ASP A 349 -15.49 11.20 -10.46
CA ASP A 349 -15.23 12.20 -11.51
C ASP A 349 -13.73 12.56 -11.67
N LEU A 350 -12.91 12.21 -10.67
CA LEU A 350 -11.45 12.34 -10.80
C LEU A 350 -10.88 11.41 -11.86
N GLY A 351 -11.55 10.28 -12.12
CA GLY A 351 -11.16 9.26 -13.10
C GLY A 351 -9.80 8.61 -12.81
N ALA A 352 -9.21 8.86 -11.62
CA ALA A 352 -7.89 8.40 -11.25
C ALA A 352 -7.97 7.15 -10.36
N ARG A 353 -7.14 6.15 -10.68
CA ARG A 353 -6.96 4.95 -9.85
C ARG A 353 -6.32 5.35 -8.52
N ILE A 354 -7.01 5.14 -7.41
CA ILE A 354 -6.48 5.47 -6.09
C ILE A 354 -5.64 4.28 -5.59
N ARG A 355 -4.34 4.51 -5.39
CA ARG A 355 -3.39 3.47 -4.98
C ARG A 355 -3.18 3.40 -3.47
N ASP A 356 -3.03 4.52 -2.81
CA ASP A 356 -2.85 4.56 -1.35
C ASP A 356 -3.76 5.60 -0.73
N VAL A 357 -4.14 5.34 0.51
CA VAL A 357 -5.00 6.20 1.33
C VAL A 357 -4.38 6.25 2.71
N ARG A 358 -4.03 7.45 3.19
CA ARG A 358 -3.45 7.65 4.53
C ARG A 358 -4.01 8.90 5.17
N GLN A 359 -4.20 8.87 6.48
CA GLN A 359 -4.42 10.09 7.25
C GLN A 359 -3.08 10.73 7.58
N GLY A 360 -2.93 12.01 7.29
CA GLY A 360 -1.75 12.78 7.66
C GLY A 360 -1.78 13.29 9.10
N PRO A 361 -0.62 13.71 9.64
CA PRO A 361 -0.52 14.27 10.98
C PRO A 361 -1.27 15.58 11.16
N ASP A 362 -1.61 16.26 10.07
CA ASP A 362 -2.44 17.48 10.03
C ASP A 362 -3.95 17.18 10.03
N GLY A 363 -4.33 15.90 10.16
CA GLY A 363 -5.71 15.44 10.13
C GLY A 363 -6.34 15.39 8.73
N ALA A 364 -5.64 15.78 7.67
CA ALA A 364 -6.11 15.65 6.30
C ALA A 364 -6.00 14.19 5.81
N LEU A 365 -6.79 13.85 4.79
CA LEU A 365 -6.64 12.57 4.10
C LEU A 365 -5.75 12.75 2.87
N TYR A 366 -4.79 11.87 2.68
CA TYR A 366 -3.85 11.87 1.56
C TYR A 366 -4.04 10.67 0.66
N LEU A 367 -3.98 10.89 -0.66
CA LEU A 367 -4.15 9.85 -1.66
C LEU A 367 -2.96 9.85 -2.62
N LEU A 368 -2.58 8.66 -3.08
CA LEU A 368 -1.72 8.48 -4.25
C LEU A 368 -2.53 7.94 -5.41
N THR A 369 -2.31 8.47 -6.63
CA THR A 369 -2.91 7.93 -7.86
C THR A 369 -1.94 7.00 -8.57
N ASP A 370 -2.42 5.85 -9.07
CA ASP A 370 -1.61 4.86 -9.81
C ASP A 370 -1.55 5.22 -11.30
N ASP A 371 -0.60 6.04 -11.67
CA ASP A 371 -0.37 6.50 -13.05
C ASP A 371 1.14 6.69 -13.32
N GLU A 372 1.54 6.74 -14.60
CA GLU A 372 2.90 7.14 -15.02
C GLU A 372 3.23 8.57 -14.59
N ASP A 373 2.23 9.46 -14.56
CA ASP A 373 2.27 10.81 -14.00
C ASP A 373 1.37 10.88 -12.74
N GLY A 374 1.67 10.02 -11.78
CA GLY A 374 0.92 9.89 -10.54
C GLY A 374 1.02 11.14 -9.68
N LYS A 375 0.00 11.31 -8.84
CA LYS A 375 -0.18 12.50 -8.00
C LYS A 375 -0.24 12.12 -6.53
N LEU A 376 0.23 13.04 -5.69
CA LEU A 376 -0.09 13.11 -4.28
C LEU A 376 -1.20 14.15 -4.10
N LEU A 377 -2.34 13.71 -3.63
CA LEU A 377 -3.51 14.54 -3.37
C LEU A 377 -3.71 14.69 -1.86
N ARG A 378 -4.24 15.83 -1.44
CA ARG A 378 -4.64 16.15 -0.08
C ARG A 378 -6.11 16.52 -0.04
N ILE A 379 -6.87 15.97 0.90
CA ILE A 379 -8.30 16.23 1.07
C ILE A 379 -8.52 16.88 2.42
N VAL A 380 -9.20 18.01 2.40
CA VAL A 380 -9.62 18.78 3.58
C VAL A 380 -11.08 19.20 3.42
N LYS A 381 -11.68 19.71 4.48
CA LYS A 381 -12.98 20.36 4.40
C LYS A 381 -12.85 21.62 3.55
N ALA A 382 -13.82 21.86 2.64
CA ALA A 382 -13.93 23.11 1.92
C ALA A 382 -14.40 24.23 2.85
N ASP A 383 -13.95 25.46 2.58
CA ASP A 383 -14.35 26.66 3.34
C ASP A 383 -15.83 27.02 3.15
#